data_5e7f2cd07d96160a15b443aacfe63bca
#
_entry.id   5e7f2cd07d96160a15b443aacfe63bca
#
_cell.length_a   1.000
_cell.length_b   1.000
_cell.length_c   1.000
_cell.angle_alpha   90.00
_cell.angle_beta   90.00
_cell.angle_gamma   90.00
#
_symmetry.space_group_name_H-M   'P 1'
#
loop_
_entity.id
_entity.type
_entity.pdbx_description
1 polymer ?
#
loop_
_entity_poly.entity_id
_entity_poly.type
_entity_poly.pdbx_seq_one_letter_code
_entity_poly.pdbx_strand_id
1 'polypeptide(L)'
;MSYRLFRIGFFQKEQGMCQSCLEAISDTGRLHFCHCGSPETLAAMRKIEADISRRQMLGGMAAVVGMFAGFGLAPTEVRAQASGIPVLLTNLRLFDGTTLTLRDGVEILIEGGRISALPAPGQGPAEAERIDCGGRTVIPGLIDTHWHTTLASVSQIVAMTQDIGFLHLMAGKEAGATLQRGFTTVRDVGGPAFGLQAAVDRGVVAGPRIFPAGAIISQTSGHGDFRFQNSLPMMPADPADYASAAGMSALADGVPEVLRRTREQLMKGASQIKITAGGGVASQYDPLESLQFTEAEMRAAVDAASDWGTYVCAHVYTSAGIQRCIKAGVKSIEHGQLADEDTVRMMADNGTWWSIQPFLADEDANKYTDPKAVAAQKMVAEGTMRAFEWADKHRVNWAFGTDILYGGGESQGRQLTKLARFMSPLAALHRATGAAGELLTLSGGRAPYDGRLGVIAEGALADLLVIDGDAEAGLDWLADTDNLRLIMKGGRMFKNSL
;
A
#
# COMPACT_ATOMS: atom_id res chain seq x y z
N MET A 1 45.31 -6.19 38.86
CA MET A 1 44.92 -7.49 38.23
C MET A 1 44.11 -8.39 39.18
N SER A 2 44.34 -8.35 40.49
CA SER A 2 43.67 -9.25 41.46
C SER A 2 42.21 -8.89 41.79
N TYR A 3 41.80 -7.64 41.68
CA TYR A 3 40.44 -7.17 42.05
C TYR A 3 39.35 -7.46 41.03
N ARG A 4 39.70 -7.69 39.75
CA ARG A 4 38.71 -8.02 38.69
C ARG A 4 38.32 -9.49 38.69
N LEU A 5 39.21 -10.39 38.99
CA LEU A 5 38.94 -11.83 39.04
C LEU A 5 38.02 -12.25 40.20
N PHE A 6 38.09 -11.55 41.33
CA PHE A 6 37.24 -11.83 42.49
C PHE A 6 35.76 -11.44 42.29
N ARG A 7 35.48 -10.43 41.47
CA ARG A 7 34.11 -10.02 41.13
C ARG A 7 33.43 -10.95 40.12
N ILE A 8 34.20 -11.51 39.19
CA ILE A 8 33.69 -12.45 38.18
C ILE A 8 33.31 -13.78 38.83
N GLY A 9 34.09 -14.28 39.78
CA GLY A 9 33.81 -15.51 40.51
C GLY A 9 32.57 -15.46 41.40
N PHE A 10 32.19 -14.29 41.91
CA PHE A 10 30.99 -14.11 42.73
C PHE A 10 29.72 -14.03 41.91
N PHE A 11 29.81 -13.45 40.68
CA PHE A 11 28.68 -13.38 39.72
C PHE A 11 28.33 -14.74 39.10
N GLN A 12 29.34 -15.62 39.02
CA GLN A 12 29.16 -16.97 38.42
C GLN A 12 28.28 -17.88 39.29
N LYS A 13 28.17 -17.65 40.60
CA LYS A 13 27.40 -18.49 41.52
C LYS A 13 25.92 -18.10 41.64
N GLU A 14 25.58 -16.83 41.33
CA GLU A 14 24.21 -16.35 41.55
C GLU A 14 23.34 -16.18 40.30
N GLN A 15 23.90 -16.16 39.08
CA GLN A 15 23.10 -15.79 37.90
C GLN A 15 23.17 -16.77 36.70
N GLY A 16 23.83 -17.91 36.81
CA GLY A 16 23.74 -18.99 35.78
C GLY A 16 24.16 -18.60 34.38
N MET A 17 25.13 -17.68 34.22
CA MET A 17 25.61 -17.29 32.89
C MET A 17 26.45 -18.38 32.25
N CYS A 18 26.26 -18.58 30.93
CA CYS A 18 27.03 -19.54 30.16
C CYS A 18 28.49 -19.06 29.90
N GLN A 19 29.40 -20.00 29.62
CA GLN A 19 30.81 -19.70 29.40
C GLN A 19 31.04 -18.75 28.22
N SER A 20 30.27 -18.84 27.16
CA SER A 20 30.34 -17.95 26.00
C SER A 20 29.96 -16.51 26.34
N CYS A 21 29.05 -16.30 27.31
CA CYS A 21 28.70 -14.95 27.78
C CYS A 21 29.76 -14.35 28.68
N LEU A 22 30.48 -15.20 29.43
CA LEU A 22 31.62 -14.76 30.27
C LEU A 22 32.83 -14.36 29.41
N GLU A 23 33.09 -15.09 28.34
CA GLU A 23 34.14 -14.75 27.37
C GLU A 23 33.83 -13.45 26.62
N ALA A 24 32.58 -13.22 26.21
CA ALA A 24 32.16 -11.98 25.57
C ALA A 24 32.29 -10.74 26.50
N ILE A 25 32.05 -10.90 27.80
CA ILE A 25 32.24 -9.82 28.79
C ILE A 25 33.73 -9.48 28.99
N SER A 26 34.64 -10.47 28.88
CA SER A 26 36.07 -10.26 29.02
C SER A 26 36.65 -9.45 27.85
N ASP A 27 36.11 -9.60 26.65
CA ASP A 27 36.60 -8.93 25.45
C ASP A 27 36.02 -7.52 25.25
N THR A 28 34.75 -7.28 25.61
CA THR A 28 34.06 -6.02 25.31
C THR A 28 33.81 -5.14 26.51
N GLY A 29 33.92 -5.66 27.73
CA GLY A 29 33.68 -4.92 28.99
C GLY A 29 32.22 -4.45 29.20
N ARG A 30 31.27 -4.92 28.37
CA ARG A 30 29.85 -4.57 28.48
C ARG A 30 28.99 -5.77 28.89
N LEU A 31 28.03 -5.52 29.78
CA LEU A 31 27.01 -6.51 30.15
C LEU A 31 25.93 -6.57 29.06
N HIS A 32 25.92 -7.67 28.33
CA HIS A 32 24.77 -8.00 27.49
C HIS A 32 23.76 -8.86 28.27
N PHE A 33 22.48 -8.53 28.24
CA PHE A 33 21.43 -9.37 28.82
C PHE A 33 21.35 -10.67 28.02
N CYS A 34 21.69 -11.79 28.62
CA CYS A 34 21.54 -13.12 28.03
C CYS A 34 20.38 -13.85 28.70
N HIS A 35 19.36 -14.22 27.91
CA HIS A 35 18.25 -15.04 28.39
C HIS A 35 18.57 -16.53 28.48
N CYS A 36 19.78 -16.97 28.07
CA CYS A 36 20.14 -18.39 28.05
C CYS A 36 20.25 -19.03 29.45
N GLY A 37 20.26 -18.23 30.53
CA GLY A 37 20.30 -18.67 31.92
C GLY A 37 19.01 -18.48 32.71
N SER A 38 17.89 -18.11 32.08
CA SER A 38 16.63 -18.01 32.82
C SER A 38 16.18 -19.40 33.29
N PRO A 39 15.56 -19.51 34.50
CA PRO A 39 15.07 -20.79 35.04
C PRO A 39 14.18 -21.54 34.07
N GLU A 40 13.36 -20.80 33.28
CA GLU A 40 12.46 -21.37 32.27
C GLU A 40 13.21 -21.92 31.07
N THR A 41 14.24 -21.22 30.57
CA THR A 41 15.09 -21.67 29.46
C THR A 41 15.93 -22.87 29.85
N LEU A 42 16.51 -22.89 31.06
CA LEU A 42 17.25 -24.03 31.58
C LEU A 42 16.35 -25.23 31.88
N ALA A 43 15.13 -25.02 32.37
CA ALA A 43 14.13 -26.10 32.53
C ALA A 43 13.68 -26.68 31.20
N ALA A 44 13.48 -25.85 30.19
CA ALA A 44 13.14 -26.28 28.82
C ALA A 44 14.31 -27.06 28.18
N MET A 45 15.55 -26.58 28.31
CA MET A 45 16.74 -27.31 27.80
C MET A 45 16.95 -28.65 28.48
N ARG A 46 16.84 -28.74 29.83
CA ARG A 46 16.95 -30.02 30.57
C ARG A 46 15.85 -31.01 30.18
N LYS A 47 14.66 -30.54 29.86
CA LYS A 47 13.56 -31.37 29.38
C LYS A 47 13.79 -31.89 27.97
N ILE A 48 14.48 -31.11 27.13
CA ILE A 48 14.90 -31.50 25.77
C ILE A 48 16.06 -32.49 25.84
N GLU A 49 17.05 -32.32 26.73
CA GLU A 49 18.18 -33.22 26.88
C GLU A 49 17.82 -34.60 27.48
N ALA A 50 16.81 -34.67 28.35
CA ALA A 50 16.44 -35.88 29.06
C ALA A 50 15.67 -36.90 28.22
N ASP A 51 15.10 -36.50 27.08
CA ASP A 51 14.06 -37.33 26.39
C ASP A 51 14.32 -37.72 24.92
N ILE A 52 15.53 -37.50 24.33
CA ILE A 52 15.66 -37.71 22.88
C ILE A 52 16.74 -38.72 22.47
N SER A 53 16.34 -39.97 22.22
CA SER A 53 17.10 -40.85 21.36
C SER A 53 16.96 -40.44 19.87
N ARG A 54 17.97 -40.75 19.01
CA ARG A 54 17.92 -40.41 17.56
C ARG A 54 16.62 -40.85 16.85
N ARG A 55 15.98 -41.92 17.28
CA ARG A 55 14.70 -42.41 16.76
C ARG A 55 13.52 -41.57 17.23
N GLN A 56 13.56 -41.04 18.46
CA GLN A 56 12.54 -40.16 19.00
C GLN A 56 12.65 -38.75 18.40
N MET A 57 13.85 -38.31 18.02
CA MET A 57 14.09 -37.06 17.32
C MET A 57 13.42 -37.06 15.93
N LEU A 58 13.52 -38.13 15.16
CA LEU A 58 12.83 -38.26 13.87
C LEU A 58 11.32 -38.39 14.02
N GLY A 59 10.85 -39.10 15.05
CA GLY A 59 9.44 -39.18 15.41
C GLY A 59 8.87 -37.85 15.94
N GLY A 60 9.67 -37.12 16.72
CA GLY A 60 9.32 -35.78 17.24
C GLY A 60 9.26 -34.72 16.14
N MET A 61 10.16 -34.73 15.18
CA MET A 61 10.09 -33.86 14.00
C MET A 61 8.85 -34.16 13.14
N ALA A 62 8.51 -35.45 12.94
CA ALA A 62 7.28 -35.81 12.25
C ALA A 62 6.01 -35.40 13.05
N ALA A 63 6.04 -35.48 14.37
CA ALA A 63 4.95 -35.04 15.25
C ALA A 63 4.84 -33.50 15.30
N VAL A 64 5.95 -32.76 15.28
CA VAL A 64 5.96 -31.30 15.19
C VAL A 64 5.45 -30.84 13.82
N VAL A 65 5.86 -31.49 12.73
CA VAL A 65 5.30 -31.23 11.40
C VAL A 65 3.82 -31.65 11.36
N GLY A 66 3.44 -32.75 12.00
CA GLY A 66 2.04 -33.17 12.15
C GLY A 66 1.20 -32.25 13.05
N MET A 67 1.78 -31.70 14.13
CA MET A 67 1.11 -30.70 14.97
C MET A 67 0.97 -29.36 14.25
N PHE A 68 1.96 -28.90 13.50
CA PHE A 68 1.83 -27.72 12.65
C PHE A 68 0.84 -27.95 11.50
N ALA A 69 0.70 -29.15 10.98
CA ALA A 69 -0.34 -29.53 10.03
C ALA A 69 -1.72 -29.74 10.70
N GLY A 70 -1.74 -30.17 11.96
CA GLY A 70 -2.97 -30.41 12.74
C GLY A 70 -3.53 -29.15 13.44
N PHE A 71 -2.70 -28.13 13.72
CA PHE A 71 -3.12 -26.84 14.24
C PHE A 71 -3.41 -25.82 13.15
N GLY A 72 -3.71 -26.23 11.92
CA GLY A 72 -4.27 -25.31 10.94
C GLY A 72 -3.53 -23.97 10.80
N LEU A 73 -2.18 -23.97 10.95
CA LEU A 73 -1.31 -22.84 10.58
C LEU A 73 -0.87 -22.94 9.10
N ALA A 74 -1.55 -23.78 8.29
CA ALA A 74 -1.77 -23.39 6.93
C ALA A 74 -2.39 -21.99 7.00
N PRO A 75 -1.98 -20.99 6.19
CA PRO A 75 -2.76 -19.80 6.05
C PRO A 75 -4.18 -20.28 5.72
N THR A 76 -5.03 -20.40 6.74
CA THR A 76 -6.43 -20.40 6.50
C THR A 76 -6.60 -19.07 5.82
N GLU A 77 -6.72 -19.08 4.48
CA GLU A 77 -7.58 -18.12 3.87
C GLU A 77 -8.81 -18.12 4.77
N VAL A 78 -8.96 -17.09 5.59
CA VAL A 78 -10.26 -16.70 6.08
C VAL A 78 -10.93 -16.16 4.81
N ARG A 79 -11.30 -17.07 3.94
CA ARG A 79 -12.41 -16.87 3.06
C ARG A 79 -13.51 -16.50 4.03
N ALA A 80 -13.80 -15.19 4.12
CA ALA A 80 -15.12 -14.80 4.53
C ALA A 80 -16.03 -15.67 3.65
N GLN A 81 -16.66 -16.69 4.25
CA GLN A 81 -17.66 -17.45 3.55
C GLN A 81 -18.70 -16.42 3.14
N ALA A 82 -18.61 -16.00 1.85
CA ALA A 82 -19.80 -15.50 1.19
C ALA A 82 -20.87 -16.54 1.51
N SER A 83 -21.98 -16.13 2.09
CA SER A 83 -23.13 -16.99 2.32
C SER A 83 -23.27 -17.83 1.07
N GLY A 84 -23.37 -19.17 1.19
CA GLY A 84 -23.42 -20.03 0.00
C GLY A 84 -24.61 -19.78 -0.91
N ILE A 85 -25.42 -18.76 -0.61
CA ILE A 85 -26.57 -18.29 -1.37
C ILE A 85 -26.06 -17.22 -2.37
N PRO A 86 -26.29 -17.39 -3.66
CA PRO A 86 -26.01 -16.37 -4.67
C PRO A 86 -26.75 -15.06 -4.36
N VAL A 87 -26.13 -13.92 -4.67
CA VAL A 87 -26.77 -12.60 -4.56
C VAL A 87 -26.99 -12.05 -5.96
N LEU A 88 -28.20 -11.58 -6.24
CA LEU A 88 -28.57 -10.97 -7.51
C LEU A 88 -28.98 -9.51 -7.31
N LEU A 89 -28.18 -8.59 -7.83
CA LEU A 89 -28.55 -7.18 -7.87
C LEU A 89 -29.45 -6.94 -9.09
N THR A 90 -30.59 -6.31 -8.85
CA THR A 90 -31.65 -6.11 -9.85
C THR A 90 -32.02 -4.63 -9.95
N ASN A 91 -32.74 -4.24 -11.02
CA ASN A 91 -33.26 -2.88 -11.22
C ASN A 91 -32.17 -1.82 -11.07
N LEU A 92 -31.19 -1.84 -11.97
CA LEU A 92 -29.98 -1.01 -11.90
C LEU A 92 -29.57 -0.47 -13.27
N ARG A 93 -28.79 0.60 -13.26
CA ARG A 93 -27.98 1.08 -14.39
C ARG A 93 -26.52 0.69 -14.12
N LEU A 94 -25.81 0.12 -15.06
CA LEU A 94 -24.47 -0.40 -14.87
C LEU A 94 -23.42 0.50 -15.54
N PHE A 95 -22.46 0.98 -14.76
CA PHE A 95 -21.14 1.39 -15.23
C PHE A 95 -20.16 0.23 -15.00
N ASP A 96 -19.64 -0.36 -16.06
CA ASP A 96 -18.81 -1.57 -15.96
C ASP A 96 -17.32 -1.32 -15.62
N GLY A 97 -16.91 -0.04 -15.54
CA GLY A 97 -15.53 0.36 -15.28
C GLY A 97 -14.65 0.43 -16.54
N THR A 98 -15.12 -0.02 -17.69
CA THR A 98 -14.35 -0.07 -18.94
C THR A 98 -14.93 0.81 -20.03
N THR A 99 -16.25 0.77 -20.21
CA THR A 99 -16.95 1.59 -21.20
C THR A 99 -17.41 2.90 -20.57
N LEU A 100 -17.32 4.00 -21.33
CA LEU A 100 -17.70 5.33 -20.83
C LEU A 100 -19.21 5.61 -21.07
N THR A 101 -20.03 4.59 -20.83
CA THR A 101 -21.49 4.67 -20.96
C THR A 101 -22.16 3.84 -19.88
N LEU A 102 -23.36 4.22 -19.47
CA LEU A 102 -24.20 3.38 -18.63
C LEU A 102 -24.97 2.36 -19.48
N ARG A 103 -25.16 1.17 -18.95
CA ARG A 103 -25.91 0.08 -19.56
C ARG A 103 -27.13 -0.25 -18.70
N ASP A 104 -28.29 -0.24 -19.33
CA ASP A 104 -29.57 -0.70 -18.77
C ASP A 104 -29.85 -2.16 -19.15
N GLY A 105 -30.87 -2.75 -18.54
CA GLY A 105 -31.35 -4.08 -18.93
C GLY A 105 -30.41 -5.21 -18.58
N VAL A 106 -29.71 -5.09 -17.45
CA VAL A 106 -28.78 -6.07 -16.91
C VAL A 106 -28.99 -6.24 -15.41
N GLU A 107 -28.78 -7.45 -14.91
CA GLU A 107 -28.66 -7.78 -13.48
C GLU A 107 -27.23 -8.27 -13.21
N ILE A 108 -26.81 -8.31 -11.93
CA ILE A 108 -25.46 -8.74 -11.55
C ILE A 108 -25.57 -9.91 -10.59
N LEU A 109 -25.17 -11.09 -11.03
CA LEU A 109 -25.12 -12.29 -10.19
C LEU A 109 -23.75 -12.43 -9.53
N ILE A 110 -23.75 -12.63 -8.21
CA ILE A 110 -22.56 -12.72 -7.37
C ILE A 110 -22.56 -14.06 -6.64
N GLU A 111 -21.49 -14.84 -6.83
CA GLU A 111 -21.28 -16.15 -6.22
C GLU A 111 -19.82 -16.29 -5.78
N GLY A 112 -19.61 -16.84 -4.60
CA GLY A 112 -18.25 -17.09 -4.10
C GLY A 112 -17.33 -15.86 -4.05
N GLY A 113 -17.92 -14.65 -3.89
CA GLY A 113 -17.17 -13.40 -3.85
C GLY A 113 -16.75 -12.85 -5.22
N ARG A 114 -17.29 -13.41 -6.30
CA ARG A 114 -17.03 -12.99 -7.69
C ARG A 114 -18.34 -12.68 -8.41
N ILE A 115 -18.23 -11.92 -9.45
CA ILE A 115 -19.32 -11.71 -10.42
C ILE A 115 -19.36 -12.97 -11.32
N SER A 116 -20.41 -13.78 -11.18
CA SER A 116 -20.51 -15.04 -11.91
C SER A 116 -21.20 -14.87 -13.26
N ALA A 117 -22.15 -13.93 -13.37
CA ALA A 117 -22.83 -13.64 -14.62
C ALA A 117 -23.45 -12.23 -14.61
N LEU A 118 -23.81 -11.76 -15.81
CA LEU A 118 -24.55 -10.52 -16.04
C LEU A 118 -25.85 -10.83 -16.83
N PRO A 119 -26.85 -11.48 -16.19
CA PRO A 119 -28.06 -11.92 -16.89
C PRO A 119 -28.94 -10.73 -17.28
N ALA A 120 -29.80 -10.95 -18.28
CA ALA A 120 -30.89 -10.03 -18.59
C ALA A 120 -31.95 -10.03 -17.45
N PRO A 121 -32.72 -8.96 -17.25
CA PRO A 121 -33.72 -8.86 -16.21
C PRO A 121 -34.65 -10.08 -16.16
N GLY A 122 -34.79 -10.66 -14.99
CA GLY A 122 -35.61 -11.81 -14.70
C GLY A 122 -35.04 -13.16 -15.15
N GLN A 123 -33.81 -13.21 -15.66
CA GLN A 123 -33.14 -14.45 -16.07
C GLN A 123 -32.14 -14.97 -15.01
N GLY A 124 -31.98 -14.25 -13.91
CA GLY A 124 -31.14 -14.72 -12.79
C GLY A 124 -31.77 -15.91 -12.06
N PRO A 125 -30.94 -16.70 -11.33
CA PRO A 125 -31.39 -17.88 -10.59
C PRO A 125 -32.53 -17.56 -9.60
N ALA A 126 -33.49 -18.44 -9.49
CA ALA A 126 -34.64 -18.25 -8.58
C ALA A 126 -34.26 -18.30 -7.12
N GLU A 127 -33.23 -19.08 -6.79
CA GLU A 127 -32.68 -19.26 -5.43
C GLU A 127 -31.77 -18.12 -4.96
N ALA A 128 -31.41 -17.18 -5.83
CA ALA A 128 -30.55 -16.05 -5.46
C ALA A 128 -31.30 -15.07 -4.56
N GLU A 129 -30.62 -14.58 -3.52
CA GLU A 129 -31.06 -13.43 -2.73
C GLU A 129 -31.10 -12.19 -3.63
N ARG A 130 -32.31 -11.62 -3.81
CA ARG A 130 -32.51 -10.47 -4.69
C ARG A 130 -32.40 -9.16 -3.91
N ILE A 131 -31.55 -8.26 -4.41
CA ILE A 131 -31.40 -6.90 -3.90
C ILE A 131 -31.84 -5.93 -4.99
N ASP A 132 -32.96 -5.24 -4.76
CA ASP A 132 -33.47 -4.21 -5.66
C ASP A 132 -32.66 -2.92 -5.48
N CYS A 133 -31.93 -2.49 -6.49
CA CYS A 133 -31.13 -1.26 -6.48
C CYS A 133 -31.99 0.01 -6.73
N GLY A 134 -33.29 -0.12 -6.98
CA GLY A 134 -34.21 1.00 -7.12
C GLY A 134 -33.91 1.92 -8.33
N GLY A 135 -33.41 1.37 -9.42
CA GLY A 135 -33.01 2.11 -10.62
C GLY A 135 -31.70 2.89 -10.48
N ARG A 136 -30.95 2.69 -9.38
CA ARG A 136 -29.68 3.38 -9.10
C ARG A 136 -28.54 2.86 -9.97
N THR A 137 -27.49 3.67 -10.07
CA THR A 137 -26.26 3.26 -10.76
C THR A 137 -25.43 2.34 -9.89
N VAL A 138 -24.97 1.23 -10.47
CA VAL A 138 -23.97 0.33 -9.90
C VAL A 138 -22.64 0.55 -10.61
N ILE A 139 -21.59 0.75 -9.84
CA ILE A 139 -20.23 0.96 -10.34
C ILE A 139 -19.26 -0.02 -9.67
N PRO A 140 -18.08 -0.30 -10.25
CA PRO A 140 -17.02 -1.01 -9.53
C PRO A 140 -16.62 -0.26 -8.27
N GLY A 141 -16.13 -0.97 -7.27
CA GLY A 141 -15.48 -0.36 -6.12
C GLY A 141 -14.32 0.54 -6.56
N LEU A 142 -14.22 1.71 -5.95
CA LEU A 142 -13.19 2.71 -6.29
C LEU A 142 -11.81 2.21 -5.88
N ILE A 143 -10.80 2.60 -6.64
CA ILE A 143 -9.39 2.29 -6.42
C ILE A 143 -8.59 3.59 -6.35
N ASP A 144 -7.82 3.74 -5.27
CA ASP A 144 -6.82 4.80 -5.14
C ASP A 144 -5.43 4.23 -5.39
N THR A 145 -4.75 4.68 -6.45
CA THR A 145 -3.46 4.13 -6.86
C THR A 145 -2.26 4.79 -6.20
N HIS A 146 -2.49 5.80 -5.35
CA HIS A 146 -1.44 6.45 -4.56
C HIS A 146 -1.95 6.81 -3.17
N TRP A 147 -1.84 5.87 -2.26
CA TRP A 147 -2.33 5.98 -0.90
C TRP A 147 -1.25 5.64 0.12
N HIS A 148 -1.37 6.17 1.34
CA HIS A 148 -0.48 5.88 2.46
C HIS A 148 -1.30 5.44 3.67
N THR A 149 -1.64 4.15 3.75
CA THR A 149 -2.60 3.59 4.71
C THR A 149 -2.29 3.89 6.17
N THR A 150 -1.00 3.98 6.52
CA THR A 150 -0.56 4.21 7.90
C THR A 150 -0.35 5.68 8.25
N LEU A 151 -0.35 6.57 7.26
CA LEU A 151 -0.05 7.99 7.44
C LEU A 151 -1.23 8.92 7.15
N ALA A 152 -2.27 8.45 6.46
CA ALA A 152 -3.39 9.28 5.99
C ALA A 152 -4.22 9.91 7.12
N SER A 153 -4.24 9.32 8.32
CA SER A 153 -5.10 9.74 9.43
C SER A 153 -4.39 10.44 10.58
N VAL A 154 -3.07 10.64 10.49
CA VAL A 154 -2.28 11.24 11.56
C VAL A 154 -1.49 12.43 11.05
N SER A 155 -1.25 13.44 11.88
CA SER A 155 -0.36 14.56 11.51
C SER A 155 1.09 14.10 11.38
N GLN A 156 1.90 14.83 10.62
CA GLN A 156 3.31 14.52 10.43
C GLN A 156 4.07 14.39 11.76
N ILE A 157 3.84 15.28 12.71
CA ILE A 157 4.49 15.22 14.02
C ILE A 157 4.09 13.95 14.78
N VAL A 158 2.83 13.55 14.72
CA VAL A 158 2.34 12.31 15.32
C VAL A 158 2.99 11.09 14.64
N ALA A 159 3.05 11.07 13.31
CA ALA A 159 3.71 10.00 12.56
C ALA A 159 5.18 9.82 12.95
N MET A 160 5.89 10.91 13.26
CA MET A 160 7.33 10.91 13.58
C MET A 160 7.65 10.72 15.06
N THR A 161 6.68 10.83 15.98
CA THR A 161 6.96 10.88 17.42
C THR A 161 6.16 9.91 18.28
N GLN A 162 5.06 9.34 17.76
CA GLN A 162 4.22 8.44 18.53
C GLN A 162 4.66 6.98 18.40
N ASP A 163 4.23 6.16 19.36
CA ASP A 163 4.44 4.71 19.34
C ASP A 163 3.83 4.10 18.06
N ILE A 164 4.55 3.18 17.44
CA ILE A 164 4.15 2.53 16.19
C ILE A 164 2.81 1.78 16.33
N GLY A 165 2.51 1.22 17.51
CA GLY A 165 1.22 0.58 17.80
C GLY A 165 0.06 1.57 17.72
N PHE A 166 0.24 2.81 18.21
CA PHE A 166 -0.76 3.86 18.05
C PHE A 166 -1.03 4.19 16.57
N LEU A 167 0.02 4.31 15.77
CA LEU A 167 -0.12 4.56 14.33
C LEU A 167 -0.90 3.44 13.62
N HIS A 168 -0.63 2.19 13.96
CA HIS A 168 -1.37 1.05 13.40
C HIS A 168 -2.85 1.01 13.84
N LEU A 169 -3.17 1.41 15.07
CA LEU A 169 -4.57 1.52 15.53
C LEU A 169 -5.30 2.62 14.75
N MET A 170 -4.65 3.77 14.55
CA MET A 170 -5.20 4.87 13.74
C MET A 170 -5.37 4.44 12.28
N ALA A 171 -4.41 3.72 11.71
CA ALA A 171 -4.49 3.17 10.36
C ALA A 171 -5.64 2.17 10.20
N GLY A 172 -5.89 1.33 11.22
CA GLY A 172 -7.03 0.42 11.23
C GLY A 172 -8.38 1.16 11.23
N LYS A 173 -8.50 2.25 12.00
CA LYS A 173 -9.67 3.14 11.96
C LYS A 173 -9.86 3.77 10.57
N GLU A 174 -8.77 4.30 9.99
CA GLU A 174 -8.79 4.92 8.68
C GLU A 174 -9.10 3.94 7.56
N ALA A 175 -8.63 2.71 7.64
CA ALA A 175 -8.98 1.66 6.68
C ALA A 175 -10.50 1.43 6.61
N GLY A 176 -11.17 1.41 7.78
CA GLY A 176 -12.63 1.34 7.84
C GLY A 176 -13.30 2.56 7.18
N ALA A 177 -12.80 3.76 7.45
CA ALA A 177 -13.31 4.99 6.85
C ALA A 177 -13.08 5.04 5.33
N THR A 178 -11.89 4.60 4.85
CA THR A 178 -11.57 4.46 3.43
C THR A 178 -12.59 3.59 2.70
N LEU A 179 -12.91 2.42 3.28
CA LEU A 179 -13.93 1.53 2.73
C LEU A 179 -15.32 2.19 2.70
N GLN A 180 -15.69 2.94 3.74
CA GLN A 180 -16.98 3.64 3.80
C GLN A 180 -17.07 4.81 2.80
N ARG A 181 -15.95 5.32 2.32
CA ARG A 181 -15.89 6.29 1.20
C ARG A 181 -15.96 5.62 -0.18
N GLY A 182 -16.15 4.28 -0.23
CA GLY A 182 -16.31 3.53 -1.46
C GLY A 182 -15.00 3.05 -2.10
N PHE A 183 -13.85 3.34 -1.50
CA PHE A 183 -12.57 2.81 -1.97
C PHE A 183 -12.40 1.38 -1.45
N THR A 184 -12.70 0.41 -2.31
CA THR A 184 -12.58 -1.02 -1.98
C THR A 184 -11.16 -1.53 -2.12
N THR A 185 -10.29 -0.80 -2.83
CA THR A 185 -8.89 -1.14 -3.06
C THR A 185 -8.02 0.11 -2.99
N VAL A 186 -6.82 -0.03 -2.43
CA VAL A 186 -5.78 1.01 -2.43
C VAL A 186 -4.42 0.40 -2.79
N ARG A 187 -3.62 1.13 -3.56
CA ARG A 187 -2.20 0.87 -3.73
C ARG A 187 -1.44 1.74 -2.73
N ASP A 188 -0.94 1.10 -1.68
CA ASP A 188 -0.10 1.77 -0.68
C ASP A 188 1.32 1.91 -1.23
N VAL A 189 1.76 3.13 -1.43
CA VAL A 189 3.07 3.44 -2.01
C VAL A 189 4.09 3.91 -0.98
N GLY A 190 3.84 3.63 0.29
CA GLY A 190 4.86 3.84 1.31
C GLY A 190 4.34 3.86 2.73
N GLY A 191 5.00 3.09 3.57
CA GLY A 191 4.70 2.95 4.98
C GLY A 191 4.61 1.49 5.44
N PRO A 192 4.52 1.23 6.75
CA PRO A 192 4.48 -0.12 7.31
C PRO A 192 3.10 -0.79 7.14
N ALA A 193 2.63 -0.96 5.89
CA ALA A 193 1.27 -1.40 5.57
C ALA A 193 1.02 -2.92 5.68
N PHE A 194 2.06 -3.76 5.74
CA PHE A 194 1.91 -5.23 5.70
C PHE A 194 1.05 -5.78 6.84
N GLY A 195 1.23 -5.25 8.08
CA GLY A 195 0.44 -5.67 9.23
C GLY A 195 -1.03 -5.29 9.10
N LEU A 196 -1.31 -4.10 8.58
CA LEU A 196 -2.67 -3.65 8.32
C LEU A 196 -3.34 -4.48 7.20
N GLN A 197 -2.63 -4.74 6.09
CA GLN A 197 -3.10 -5.64 5.04
C GLN A 197 -3.53 -6.99 5.63
N ALA A 198 -2.63 -7.63 6.40
CA ALA A 198 -2.93 -8.91 7.02
C ALA A 198 -4.14 -8.86 7.99
N ALA A 199 -4.32 -7.75 8.71
CA ALA A 199 -5.47 -7.56 9.60
C ALA A 199 -6.78 -7.40 8.82
N VAL A 200 -6.78 -6.64 7.72
CA VAL A 200 -7.94 -6.47 6.83
C VAL A 200 -8.30 -7.79 6.16
N ASP A 201 -7.31 -8.50 5.61
CA ASP A 201 -7.52 -9.76 4.88
C ASP A 201 -8.06 -10.88 5.79
N ARG A 202 -7.66 -10.87 7.07
CA ARG A 202 -8.18 -11.78 8.09
C ARG A 202 -9.49 -11.32 8.74
N GLY A 203 -10.03 -10.17 8.35
CA GLY A 203 -11.25 -9.62 8.90
C GLY A 203 -11.15 -9.11 10.34
N VAL A 204 -9.93 -8.87 10.85
CA VAL A 204 -9.69 -8.28 12.19
C VAL A 204 -10.19 -6.83 12.22
N VAL A 205 -9.96 -6.10 11.12
CA VAL A 205 -10.50 -4.76 10.91
C VAL A 205 -11.16 -4.68 9.53
N ALA A 206 -12.20 -3.85 9.39
CA ALA A 206 -12.76 -3.52 8.09
C ALA A 206 -11.79 -2.60 7.33
N GLY A 207 -11.69 -2.76 6.01
CA GLY A 207 -10.85 -1.91 5.18
C GLY A 207 -10.82 -2.35 3.73
N PRO A 208 -10.15 -1.56 2.85
CA PRO A 208 -9.96 -1.88 1.45
C PRO A 208 -8.99 -3.06 1.29
N ARG A 209 -8.89 -3.60 0.09
CA ARG A 209 -7.75 -4.41 -0.34
C ARG A 209 -6.53 -3.51 -0.39
N ILE A 210 -5.38 -3.99 0.07
CA ILE A 210 -4.16 -3.20 0.12
C ILE A 210 -3.08 -3.85 -0.74
N PHE A 211 -2.53 -3.11 -1.70
CA PHE A 211 -1.34 -3.46 -2.48
C PHE A 211 -0.13 -2.74 -1.87
N PRO A 212 0.60 -3.34 -0.93
CA PRO A 212 1.62 -2.64 -0.16
C PRO A 212 2.96 -2.56 -0.89
N ALA A 213 3.62 -1.40 -0.87
CA ALA A 213 5.03 -1.26 -1.23
C ALA A 213 5.98 -1.53 -0.05
N GLY A 214 5.52 -1.29 1.17
CA GLY A 214 6.36 -1.22 2.36
C GLY A 214 7.11 0.09 2.46
N ALA A 215 8.30 0.09 3.06
CA ALA A 215 9.09 1.29 3.26
C ALA A 215 9.47 1.97 1.94
N ILE A 216 9.37 3.30 1.90
CA ILE A 216 9.84 4.12 0.78
C ILE A 216 11.36 4.01 0.70
N ILE A 217 11.91 3.53 -0.40
CA ILE A 217 13.36 3.46 -0.61
C ILE A 217 13.85 4.81 -1.11
N SER A 218 14.75 5.43 -0.36
CA SER A 218 15.28 6.77 -0.63
C SER A 218 16.78 6.81 -0.42
N GLN A 219 17.46 7.71 -1.14
CA GLN A 219 18.85 8.03 -0.83
C GLN A 219 18.98 8.92 0.41
N THR A 220 20.17 9.03 0.98
CA THR A 220 20.50 10.07 1.97
C THR A 220 20.15 11.45 1.41
N SER A 221 19.46 12.28 2.20
CA SER A 221 18.97 13.60 1.80
C SER A 221 17.94 13.57 0.65
N GLY A 222 17.31 12.40 0.38
CA GLY A 222 16.23 12.27 -0.57
C GLY A 222 14.85 12.48 0.05
N HIS A 223 13.81 12.44 -0.78
CA HIS A 223 12.42 12.75 -0.38
C HIS A 223 11.88 11.83 0.74
N GLY A 224 12.40 10.62 0.87
CA GLY A 224 12.07 9.68 1.95
C GLY A 224 13.06 9.70 3.12
N ASP A 225 13.97 10.66 3.19
CA ASP A 225 14.87 10.83 4.35
C ASP A 225 14.19 11.70 5.40
N PHE A 226 13.53 11.06 6.35
CA PHE A 226 12.76 11.72 7.41
C PHE A 226 13.60 12.05 8.66
N ARG A 227 14.93 11.88 8.62
CA ARG A 227 15.81 12.18 9.75
C ARG A 227 15.88 13.68 10.03
N PHE A 228 16.02 14.04 11.29
CA PHE A 228 16.30 15.42 11.67
C PHE A 228 17.79 15.74 11.46
N GLN A 229 18.12 16.99 11.12
CA GLN A 229 19.50 17.42 10.92
C GLN A 229 20.40 17.18 12.15
N ASN A 230 19.85 17.31 13.35
CA ASN A 230 20.57 17.05 14.59
C ASN A 230 20.84 15.55 14.86
N SER A 231 20.25 14.67 14.06
CA SER A 231 20.55 13.22 14.08
C SER A 231 21.79 12.87 13.26
N LEU A 232 22.37 13.81 12.52
CA LEU A 232 23.52 13.59 11.63
C LEU A 232 24.82 14.10 12.25
N PRO A 233 25.98 13.49 11.92
CA PRO A 233 26.15 12.29 11.09
C PRO A 233 25.78 11.02 11.84
N MET A 234 25.16 10.04 11.16
CA MET A 234 24.95 8.70 11.69
C MET A 234 26.09 7.78 11.25
N MET A 235 26.64 7.03 12.19
CA MET A 235 27.65 6.01 11.91
C MET A 235 26.97 4.69 11.53
N PRO A 236 27.64 3.80 10.75
CA PRO A 236 27.06 2.51 10.38
C PRO A 236 26.64 1.62 11.55
N ALA A 237 27.22 1.83 12.72
CA ALA A 237 26.91 1.09 13.95
C ALA A 237 25.77 1.72 14.77
N ASP A 238 25.28 2.89 14.40
CA ASP A 238 24.20 3.55 15.13
C ASP A 238 22.88 2.79 14.92
N PRO A 239 21.99 2.79 15.90
CA PRO A 239 20.65 2.23 15.72
C PRO A 239 19.92 3.00 14.62
N ALA A 240 19.05 2.29 13.88
CA ALA A 240 18.21 2.91 12.86
C ALA A 240 17.38 4.06 13.49
N ASP A 241 17.22 5.13 12.72
CA ASP A 241 16.30 6.20 13.10
C ASP A 241 14.86 5.67 13.21
N TYR A 242 13.98 6.44 13.87
CA TYR A 242 12.61 5.99 14.12
C TYR A 242 11.84 5.66 12.83
N ALA A 243 11.94 6.49 11.79
CA ALA A 243 11.20 6.27 10.55
C ALA A 243 11.63 4.98 9.84
N SER A 244 12.95 4.71 9.83
CA SER A 244 13.50 3.46 9.30
C SER A 244 13.13 2.25 10.16
N ALA A 245 13.20 2.38 11.49
CA ALA A 245 12.83 1.31 12.42
C ALA A 245 11.33 0.98 12.35
N ALA A 246 10.48 1.99 12.18
CA ALA A 246 9.04 1.85 12.00
C ALA A 246 8.65 1.33 10.60
N GLY A 247 9.57 1.30 9.64
CA GLY A 247 9.31 0.86 8.28
C GLY A 247 8.60 1.90 7.41
N MET A 248 8.72 3.18 7.73
CA MET A 248 8.19 4.28 6.90
C MET A 248 9.08 4.52 5.70
N SER A 249 10.40 4.51 5.91
CA SER A 249 11.39 4.63 4.85
C SER A 249 12.53 3.62 5.00
N ALA A 250 13.33 3.46 3.95
CA ALA A 250 14.51 2.62 3.93
C ALA A 250 15.61 3.36 3.16
N LEU A 251 16.56 3.94 3.90
CA LEU A 251 17.66 4.67 3.29
C LEU A 251 18.66 3.71 2.65
N ALA A 252 19.13 4.07 1.46
CA ALA A 252 20.04 3.27 0.65
C ALA A 252 20.88 4.17 -0.25
N ASP A 253 22.19 4.06 -0.14
CA ASP A 253 23.15 4.74 -1.01
C ASP A 253 24.04 3.70 -1.69
N GLY A 254 24.06 3.76 -3.02
CA GLY A 254 24.77 2.80 -3.87
C GLY A 254 23.98 1.52 -4.15
N VAL A 255 24.35 0.86 -5.24
CA VAL A 255 23.69 -0.35 -5.76
C VAL A 255 23.52 -1.46 -4.71
N PRO A 256 24.53 -1.82 -3.88
CA PRO A 256 24.38 -2.88 -2.90
C PRO A 256 23.30 -2.62 -1.86
N GLU A 257 23.17 -1.36 -1.39
CA GLU A 257 22.15 -1.03 -0.39
C GLU A 257 20.75 -0.97 -1.01
N VAL A 258 20.60 -0.41 -2.21
CA VAL A 258 19.34 -0.42 -2.94
C VAL A 258 18.85 -1.84 -3.17
N LEU A 259 19.72 -2.77 -3.60
CA LEU A 259 19.39 -4.19 -3.73
C LEU A 259 18.92 -4.78 -2.41
N ARG A 260 19.64 -4.52 -1.32
CA ARG A 260 19.29 -5.03 0.01
C ARG A 260 17.92 -4.52 0.45
N ARG A 261 17.69 -3.21 0.39
CA ARG A 261 16.43 -2.59 0.83
C ARG A 261 15.24 -3.03 -0.02
N THR A 262 15.43 -3.17 -1.33
CA THR A 262 14.40 -3.70 -2.24
C THR A 262 14.01 -5.14 -1.86
N ARG A 263 15.00 -6.01 -1.67
CA ARG A 263 14.79 -7.42 -1.29
C ARG A 263 14.14 -7.55 0.09
N GLU A 264 14.41 -6.66 1.03
CA GLU A 264 13.74 -6.60 2.34
C GLU A 264 12.23 -6.33 2.18
N GLN A 265 11.82 -5.40 1.30
CA GLN A 265 10.40 -5.16 1.05
C GLN A 265 9.74 -6.35 0.33
N LEU A 266 10.40 -6.91 -0.67
CA LEU A 266 9.94 -8.12 -1.36
C LEU A 266 9.76 -9.31 -0.42
N MET A 267 10.69 -9.52 0.53
CA MET A 267 10.59 -10.55 1.57
C MET A 267 9.37 -10.36 2.46
N LYS A 268 9.01 -9.10 2.79
CA LYS A 268 7.83 -8.76 3.60
C LYS A 268 6.51 -8.94 2.86
N GLY A 269 6.52 -9.09 1.53
CA GLY A 269 5.30 -9.28 0.73
C GLY A 269 4.92 -8.09 -0.15
N ALA A 270 5.86 -7.20 -0.47
CA ALA A 270 5.59 -6.05 -1.34
C ALA A 270 4.99 -6.46 -2.68
N SER A 271 3.92 -5.76 -3.09
CA SER A 271 3.24 -5.92 -4.38
C SER A 271 3.92 -5.12 -5.48
N GLN A 272 4.57 -4.05 -5.13
CA GLN A 272 5.42 -3.17 -5.93
C GLN A 272 6.51 -2.58 -5.03
N ILE A 273 7.52 -2.00 -5.64
CA ILE A 273 8.59 -1.29 -4.94
C ILE A 273 8.42 0.21 -5.17
N LYS A 274 8.47 1.02 -4.11
CA LYS A 274 8.48 2.49 -4.19
C LYS A 274 9.86 3.04 -3.93
N ILE A 275 10.34 3.85 -4.89
CA ILE A 275 11.56 4.65 -4.75
C ILE A 275 11.24 6.14 -4.83
N THR A 276 12.14 7.00 -4.36
CA THR A 276 12.12 8.44 -4.62
C THR A 276 13.21 8.80 -5.64
N ALA A 277 12.81 9.42 -6.73
CA ALA A 277 13.70 9.75 -7.85
C ALA A 277 13.85 11.25 -8.08
N GLY A 278 13.16 12.06 -7.28
CA GLY A 278 13.21 13.51 -7.31
C GLY A 278 12.78 14.13 -6.00
N GLY A 279 12.96 15.44 -5.87
CA GLY A 279 12.53 16.19 -4.70
C GLY A 279 11.01 16.37 -4.63
N GLY A 280 10.52 16.87 -3.49
CA GLY A 280 9.10 17.04 -3.20
C GLY A 280 8.72 18.44 -2.74
N VAL A 281 7.42 18.73 -2.77
CA VAL A 281 6.83 20.01 -2.31
C VAL A 281 6.90 20.15 -0.79
N ALA A 282 6.61 19.06 -0.07
CA ALA A 282 6.53 19.05 1.38
C ALA A 282 7.87 18.75 2.07
N SER A 283 8.93 18.53 1.31
CA SER A 283 10.23 18.15 1.87
C SER A 283 10.99 19.32 2.44
N GLN A 284 11.70 19.04 3.53
CA GLN A 284 12.51 20.06 4.22
C GLN A 284 13.92 20.19 3.61
N TYR A 285 14.47 19.12 3.01
CA TYR A 285 15.88 19.04 2.66
C TYR A 285 16.16 18.87 1.18
N ASP A 286 15.21 18.39 0.39
CA ASP A 286 15.38 18.09 -1.01
C ASP A 286 14.65 19.13 -1.90
N PRO A 287 15.37 19.94 -2.67
CA PRO A 287 14.77 20.86 -3.63
C PRO A 287 13.92 20.09 -4.66
N LEU A 288 12.81 20.69 -5.09
CA LEU A 288 11.85 20.07 -6.03
C LEU A 288 12.52 19.58 -7.32
N GLU A 289 13.54 20.31 -7.78
CA GLU A 289 14.30 20.02 -9.01
C GLU A 289 15.41 18.97 -8.80
N SER A 290 15.66 18.52 -7.56
CA SER A 290 16.74 17.58 -7.29
C SER A 290 16.49 16.25 -8.00
N LEU A 291 17.54 15.69 -8.58
CA LEU A 291 17.55 14.34 -9.13
C LEU A 291 18.08 13.39 -8.05
N GLN A 292 17.28 12.43 -7.66
CA GLN A 292 17.63 11.45 -6.64
C GLN A 292 17.86 10.09 -7.26
N PHE A 293 18.77 9.32 -6.67
CA PHE A 293 19.36 8.12 -7.24
C PHE A 293 19.99 8.32 -8.62
N THR A 294 21.07 7.64 -8.84
CA THR A 294 21.66 7.45 -10.18
C THR A 294 20.84 6.44 -10.98
N GLU A 295 21.01 6.38 -12.27
CA GLU A 295 20.37 5.37 -13.12
C GLU A 295 20.75 3.94 -12.67
N ALA A 296 21.99 3.71 -12.26
CA ALA A 296 22.46 2.40 -11.80
C ALA A 296 21.77 1.94 -10.51
N GLU A 297 21.52 2.85 -9.57
CA GLU A 297 20.80 2.55 -8.33
C GLU A 297 19.33 2.23 -8.61
N MET A 298 18.65 3.04 -9.46
CA MET A 298 17.27 2.75 -9.88
C MET A 298 17.18 1.40 -10.62
N ARG A 299 18.15 1.11 -11.52
CA ARG A 299 18.24 -0.16 -12.24
C ARG A 299 18.34 -1.33 -11.27
N ALA A 300 19.10 -1.20 -10.19
CA ALA A 300 19.24 -2.24 -9.18
C ALA A 300 17.89 -2.55 -8.49
N ALA A 301 17.09 -1.53 -8.19
CA ALA A 301 15.74 -1.73 -7.67
C ALA A 301 14.83 -2.42 -8.70
N VAL A 302 14.90 -1.99 -9.96
CA VAL A 302 14.12 -2.55 -11.08
C VAL A 302 14.46 -4.01 -11.31
N ASP A 303 15.76 -4.35 -11.37
CA ASP A 303 16.20 -5.74 -11.59
C ASP A 303 15.73 -6.65 -10.46
N ALA A 304 15.90 -6.21 -9.19
CA ALA A 304 15.43 -6.99 -8.04
C ALA A 304 13.91 -7.17 -8.01
N ALA A 305 13.13 -6.16 -8.38
CA ALA A 305 11.67 -6.25 -8.46
C ALA A 305 11.23 -7.19 -9.61
N SER A 306 11.89 -7.06 -10.77
CA SER A 306 11.62 -7.89 -11.95
C SER A 306 11.91 -9.36 -11.70
N ASP A 307 13.00 -9.68 -11.00
CA ASP A 307 13.35 -11.06 -10.61
C ASP A 307 12.25 -11.71 -9.74
N TRP A 308 11.44 -10.90 -9.06
CA TRP A 308 10.31 -11.34 -8.24
C TRP A 308 8.96 -11.21 -8.96
N GLY A 309 8.95 -10.84 -10.24
CA GLY A 309 7.76 -10.73 -11.06
C GLY A 309 6.88 -9.52 -10.71
N THR A 310 7.49 -8.41 -10.24
CA THR A 310 6.80 -7.16 -9.97
C THR A 310 7.57 -5.96 -10.53
N TYR A 311 7.20 -4.75 -10.15
CA TYR A 311 7.67 -3.51 -10.75
C TYR A 311 8.09 -2.47 -9.71
N VAL A 312 8.74 -1.42 -10.21
CA VAL A 312 9.10 -0.21 -9.44
C VAL A 312 8.19 0.94 -9.85
N CYS A 313 7.67 1.68 -8.86
CA CYS A 313 7.06 3.00 -9.00
C CYS A 313 7.96 4.06 -8.35
N ALA A 314 7.98 5.28 -8.93
CA ALA A 314 8.92 6.33 -8.54
C ALA A 314 8.22 7.66 -8.29
N HIS A 315 8.45 8.25 -7.10
CA HIS A 315 8.15 9.66 -6.83
C HIS A 315 9.09 10.55 -7.62
N VAL A 316 8.56 11.40 -8.49
CA VAL A 316 9.35 12.35 -9.28
C VAL A 316 8.42 13.37 -9.95
N TYR A 317 8.82 14.64 -10.00
CA TYR A 317 8.05 15.70 -10.65
C TYR A 317 8.58 16.10 -12.02
N THR A 318 9.89 16.15 -12.19
CA THR A 318 10.56 16.81 -13.31
C THR A 318 10.82 15.90 -14.50
N SER A 319 10.85 16.46 -15.71
CA SER A 319 11.18 15.76 -16.96
C SER A 319 12.48 14.97 -16.86
N ALA A 320 13.55 15.59 -16.38
CA ALA A 320 14.86 14.94 -16.27
C ALA A 320 14.83 13.70 -15.35
N GLY A 321 14.11 13.78 -14.23
CA GLY A 321 13.94 12.66 -13.32
C GLY A 321 13.09 11.55 -13.93
N ILE A 322 11.97 11.89 -14.58
CA ILE A 322 11.09 10.95 -15.27
C ILE A 322 11.84 10.20 -16.38
N GLN A 323 12.58 10.91 -17.22
CA GLN A 323 13.39 10.32 -18.29
C GLN A 323 14.44 9.34 -17.73
N ARG A 324 15.08 9.68 -16.59
CA ARG A 324 16.02 8.78 -15.92
C ARG A 324 15.29 7.53 -15.39
N CYS A 325 14.10 7.67 -14.78
CA CYS A 325 13.28 6.56 -14.35
C CYS A 325 12.93 5.60 -15.49
N ILE A 326 12.49 6.15 -16.64
CA ILE A 326 12.14 5.35 -17.82
C ILE A 326 13.37 4.59 -18.34
N LYS A 327 14.53 5.24 -18.44
CA LYS A 327 15.79 4.59 -18.84
C LYS A 327 16.21 3.49 -17.88
N ALA A 328 15.97 3.67 -16.59
CA ALA A 328 16.20 2.65 -15.57
C ALA A 328 15.18 1.49 -15.62
N GLY A 329 14.06 1.62 -16.32
CA GLY A 329 13.03 0.58 -16.45
C GLY A 329 11.89 0.67 -15.43
N VAL A 330 11.74 1.80 -14.73
CA VAL A 330 10.60 2.08 -13.86
C VAL A 330 9.30 2.02 -14.66
N LYS A 331 8.25 1.42 -14.09
CA LYS A 331 6.99 1.17 -14.80
C LYS A 331 5.85 2.11 -14.43
N SER A 332 5.93 2.80 -13.28
CA SER A 332 4.92 3.76 -12.86
C SER A 332 5.59 5.03 -12.33
N ILE A 333 5.21 6.16 -12.86
CA ILE A 333 5.59 7.49 -12.38
C ILE A 333 4.48 7.98 -11.46
N GLU A 334 4.88 8.39 -10.27
CA GLU A 334 4.02 9.03 -9.28
C GLU A 334 4.26 10.53 -9.35
N HIS A 335 3.18 11.31 -9.38
CA HIS A 335 3.18 12.77 -9.56
C HIS A 335 3.46 13.18 -11.00
N GLY A 336 4.66 13.62 -11.32
CA GLY A 336 5.06 13.95 -12.69
C GLY A 336 4.50 15.25 -13.26
N GLN A 337 3.84 16.11 -12.44
CA GLN A 337 3.14 17.31 -12.93
C GLN A 337 4.04 18.35 -13.61
N LEU A 338 5.36 18.26 -13.45
CA LEU A 338 6.33 19.16 -14.10
C LEU A 338 6.99 18.52 -15.34
N ALA A 339 6.43 17.43 -15.85
CA ALA A 339 6.84 16.87 -17.13
C ALA A 339 6.61 17.87 -18.27
N ASP A 340 7.53 17.91 -19.22
CA ASP A 340 7.31 18.53 -20.52
C ASP A 340 6.61 17.55 -21.49
N GLU A 341 6.12 18.07 -22.59
CA GLU A 341 5.34 17.27 -23.55
C GLU A 341 6.16 16.15 -24.20
N ASP A 342 7.48 16.37 -24.40
CA ASP A 342 8.37 15.35 -24.96
C ASP A 342 8.57 14.18 -23.99
N THR A 343 8.66 14.48 -22.70
CA THR A 343 8.72 13.47 -21.64
C THR A 343 7.40 12.68 -21.55
N VAL A 344 6.25 13.34 -21.69
CA VAL A 344 4.95 12.67 -21.69
C VAL A 344 4.83 11.74 -22.90
N ARG A 345 5.30 12.13 -24.09
CA ARG A 345 5.40 11.24 -25.25
C ARG A 345 6.31 10.03 -24.97
N MET A 346 7.47 10.29 -24.35
CA MET A 346 8.38 9.20 -23.96
C MET A 346 7.71 8.21 -23.00
N MET A 347 6.88 8.67 -22.06
CA MET A 347 6.08 7.77 -21.18
C MET A 347 5.12 6.91 -22.01
N ALA A 348 4.39 7.50 -22.96
CA ALA A 348 3.47 6.79 -23.84
C ALA A 348 4.18 5.72 -24.67
N ASP A 349 5.30 6.09 -25.31
CA ASP A 349 6.09 5.21 -26.19
C ASP A 349 6.70 4.01 -25.44
N ASN A 350 6.96 4.16 -24.14
CA ASN A 350 7.53 3.11 -23.28
C ASN A 350 6.46 2.34 -22.49
N GLY A 351 5.17 2.66 -22.66
CA GLY A 351 4.08 2.06 -21.89
C GLY A 351 4.19 2.30 -20.39
N THR A 352 4.85 3.41 -19.99
CA THR A 352 4.99 3.79 -18.58
C THR A 352 3.67 4.31 -18.05
N TRP A 353 3.22 3.77 -16.94
CA TRP A 353 2.02 4.23 -16.25
C TRP A 353 2.26 5.54 -15.52
N TRP A 354 1.21 6.34 -15.41
CA TRP A 354 1.22 7.58 -14.66
C TRP A 354 0.14 7.57 -13.59
N SER A 355 0.50 7.63 -12.32
CA SER A 355 -0.44 7.86 -11.22
C SER A 355 -0.49 9.37 -10.95
N ILE A 356 -1.57 10.03 -11.40
CA ILE A 356 -1.69 11.49 -11.36
C ILE A 356 -2.63 11.88 -10.22
N GLN A 357 -2.17 12.82 -9.39
CA GLN A 357 -2.94 13.42 -8.32
C GLN A 357 -3.53 14.76 -8.79
N PRO A 358 -4.79 15.09 -8.44
CA PRO A 358 -5.40 16.37 -8.75
C PRO A 358 -4.94 17.47 -7.77
N PHE A 359 -3.65 17.76 -7.77
CA PHE A 359 -3.06 18.82 -6.96
C PHE A 359 -3.44 20.18 -7.49
N LEU A 360 -4.51 20.75 -6.96
CA LEU A 360 -5.04 22.05 -7.35
C LEU A 360 -4.84 23.07 -6.22
N ALA A 361 -4.84 24.36 -6.60
CA ALA A 361 -4.81 25.46 -5.64
C ALA A 361 -6.25 25.75 -5.16
N ASP A 362 -6.82 24.87 -4.37
CA ASP A 362 -8.19 24.96 -3.84
C ASP A 362 -8.24 24.74 -2.32
N GLU A 363 -9.43 24.54 -1.76
CA GLU A 363 -9.66 24.40 -0.32
C GLU A 363 -9.00 23.18 0.31
N ASP A 364 -8.78 22.11 -0.47
CA ASP A 364 -8.10 20.89 -0.01
C ASP A 364 -6.57 20.97 -0.17
N ALA A 365 -6.03 22.08 -0.71
CA ALA A 365 -4.59 22.26 -0.87
C ALA A 365 -3.89 22.38 0.49
N ASN A 366 -2.73 21.74 0.62
CA ASN A 366 -1.91 21.86 1.81
C ASN A 366 -1.53 23.32 2.07
N LYS A 367 -1.61 23.75 3.33
CA LYS A 367 -1.27 25.12 3.74
C LYS A 367 0.18 25.16 4.21
N TYR A 368 1.08 25.59 3.33
CA TYR A 368 2.48 25.81 3.66
C TYR A 368 2.74 27.23 4.11
N THR A 369 3.66 27.39 5.05
CA THR A 369 4.14 28.70 5.54
C THR A 369 5.53 29.03 4.99
N ASP A 370 6.31 28.01 4.58
CA ASP A 370 7.59 28.23 3.93
C ASP A 370 7.38 28.76 2.50
N PRO A 371 7.99 29.90 2.13
CA PRO A 371 7.85 30.48 0.80
C PRO A 371 8.29 29.57 -0.35
N LYS A 372 9.29 28.69 -0.13
CA LYS A 372 9.75 27.74 -1.13
C LYS A 372 8.71 26.66 -1.38
N ALA A 373 8.13 26.10 -0.32
CA ALA A 373 7.06 25.11 -0.44
C ALA A 373 5.80 25.71 -1.10
N VAL A 374 5.44 26.97 -0.77
CA VAL A 374 4.35 27.68 -1.43
C VAL A 374 4.61 27.85 -2.93
N ALA A 375 5.82 28.24 -3.32
CA ALA A 375 6.19 28.40 -4.73
C ALA A 375 6.17 27.04 -5.46
N ALA A 376 6.72 26.00 -4.86
CA ALA A 376 6.72 24.64 -5.40
C ALA A 376 5.30 24.09 -5.58
N GLN A 377 4.42 24.30 -4.59
CA GLN A 377 3.01 23.90 -4.66
C GLN A 377 2.29 24.60 -5.83
N LYS A 378 2.53 25.89 -6.02
CA LYS A 378 1.96 26.65 -7.13
C LYS A 378 2.42 26.08 -8.48
N MET A 379 3.72 25.80 -8.64
CA MET A 379 4.25 25.18 -9.87
C MET A 379 3.60 23.83 -10.16
N VAL A 380 3.45 22.99 -9.14
CA VAL A 380 2.80 21.67 -9.26
C VAL A 380 1.32 21.82 -9.61
N ALA A 381 0.58 22.75 -8.98
CA ALA A 381 -0.82 22.99 -9.30
C ALA A 381 -1.02 23.46 -10.75
N GLU A 382 -0.18 24.36 -11.24
CA GLU A 382 -0.16 24.79 -12.65
C GLU A 382 0.21 23.65 -13.59
N GLY A 383 1.14 22.77 -13.18
CA GLY A 383 1.53 21.58 -13.91
C GLY A 383 0.43 20.53 -14.01
N THR A 384 -0.40 20.40 -12.99
CA THR A 384 -1.50 19.44 -12.95
C THR A 384 -2.48 19.61 -14.11
N MET A 385 -2.79 20.86 -14.48
CA MET A 385 -3.66 21.15 -15.63
C MET A 385 -3.09 20.53 -16.92
N ARG A 386 -1.80 20.79 -17.17
CA ARG A 386 -1.11 20.26 -18.37
C ARG A 386 -0.96 18.74 -18.32
N ALA A 387 -0.72 18.19 -17.13
CA ALA A 387 -0.55 16.74 -16.96
C ALA A 387 -1.79 15.98 -17.44
N PHE A 388 -2.98 16.37 -17.05
CA PHE A 388 -4.23 15.74 -17.51
C PHE A 388 -4.44 15.92 -19.02
N GLU A 389 -4.24 17.15 -19.55
CA GLU A 389 -4.35 17.43 -20.99
C GLU A 389 -3.40 16.55 -21.81
N TRP A 390 -2.12 16.48 -21.43
CA TRP A 390 -1.11 15.74 -22.20
C TRP A 390 -1.23 14.23 -22.01
N ALA A 391 -1.67 13.76 -20.84
CA ALA A 391 -1.93 12.33 -20.63
C ALA A 391 -3.00 11.81 -21.60
N ASP A 392 -4.08 12.55 -21.79
CA ASP A 392 -5.14 12.20 -22.73
C ASP A 392 -4.71 12.43 -24.20
N LYS A 393 -4.06 13.56 -24.51
CA LYS A 393 -3.55 13.89 -25.86
C LYS A 393 -2.62 12.81 -26.40
N HIS A 394 -1.69 12.32 -25.56
CA HIS A 394 -0.68 11.32 -25.95
C HIS A 394 -1.09 9.89 -25.57
N ARG A 395 -2.29 9.69 -25.03
CA ARG A 395 -2.82 8.36 -24.64
C ARG A 395 -1.86 7.62 -23.70
N VAL A 396 -1.29 8.33 -22.75
CA VAL A 396 -0.52 7.70 -21.68
C VAL A 396 -1.44 6.84 -20.84
N ASN A 397 -1.00 5.66 -20.45
CA ASN A 397 -1.70 4.86 -19.46
C ASN A 397 -1.65 5.58 -18.10
N TRP A 398 -2.79 6.03 -17.57
CA TRP A 398 -2.81 6.71 -16.30
C TRP A 398 -4.01 6.34 -15.43
N ALA A 399 -3.83 6.45 -14.13
CA ALA A 399 -4.84 6.15 -13.13
C ALA A 399 -4.87 7.24 -12.04
N PHE A 400 -6.01 7.34 -11.37
CA PHE A 400 -6.24 8.25 -10.27
C PHE A 400 -5.52 7.79 -9.01
N GLY A 401 -4.82 8.71 -8.34
CA GLY A 401 -4.28 8.57 -7.00
C GLY A 401 -4.45 9.86 -6.22
N THR A 402 -4.50 9.82 -4.90
CA THR A 402 -4.72 11.02 -4.09
C THR A 402 -3.47 11.57 -3.45
N ASP A 403 -2.53 10.71 -3.04
CA ASP A 403 -1.38 11.07 -2.21
C ASP A 403 -1.76 11.80 -0.92
N ILE A 404 -2.90 11.41 -0.34
CA ILE A 404 -3.33 12.00 0.93
C ILE A 404 -2.44 11.52 2.07
N LEU A 405 -1.85 12.48 2.77
CA LEU A 405 -1.00 12.30 3.92
C LEU A 405 -1.46 13.19 5.08
N TYR A 406 -1.05 12.82 6.28
CA TYR A 406 -1.05 13.67 7.46
C TYR A 406 -2.41 14.28 7.86
N GLY A 407 -3.48 13.48 7.78
CA GLY A 407 -4.79 13.83 8.33
C GLY A 407 -5.84 14.29 7.33
N GLY A 408 -5.60 14.10 6.02
CA GLY A 408 -6.54 14.51 4.96
C GLY A 408 -7.49 13.41 4.47
N GLY A 409 -7.57 12.25 5.14
CA GLY A 409 -8.30 11.07 4.64
C GLY A 409 -9.75 11.33 4.25
N GLU A 410 -10.45 12.22 4.95
CA GLU A 410 -11.85 12.58 4.67
C GLU A 410 -12.05 13.25 3.31
N SER A 411 -11.00 13.85 2.72
CA SER A 411 -11.09 14.50 1.40
C SER A 411 -10.99 13.51 0.21
N GLN A 412 -10.74 12.22 0.44
CA GLN A 412 -10.44 11.24 -0.61
C GLN A 412 -11.48 11.21 -1.74
N GLY A 413 -12.77 11.16 -1.41
CA GLY A 413 -13.86 11.24 -2.41
C GLY A 413 -13.86 12.55 -3.17
N ARG A 414 -13.67 13.68 -2.46
CA ARG A 414 -13.61 15.01 -3.10
C ARG A 414 -12.44 15.17 -4.06
N GLN A 415 -11.31 14.52 -3.82
CA GLN A 415 -10.19 14.53 -4.78
C GLN A 415 -10.59 13.92 -6.13
N LEU A 416 -11.40 12.87 -6.11
CA LEU A 416 -11.89 12.28 -7.37
C LEU A 416 -12.86 13.22 -8.11
N THR A 417 -13.71 13.96 -7.39
CA THR A 417 -14.65 14.92 -8.02
C THR A 417 -13.93 16.01 -8.83
N LYS A 418 -12.70 16.35 -8.44
CA LYS A 418 -11.89 17.39 -9.13
C LYS A 418 -11.57 16.99 -10.58
N LEU A 419 -11.52 15.70 -10.89
CA LEU A 419 -11.27 15.22 -12.25
C LEU A 419 -12.37 15.63 -13.24
N ALA A 420 -13.61 15.84 -12.75
CA ALA A 420 -14.71 16.33 -13.59
C ALA A 420 -14.48 17.75 -14.16
N ARG A 421 -13.46 18.47 -13.67
CA ARG A 421 -12.99 19.74 -14.26
C ARG A 421 -12.23 19.54 -15.58
N PHE A 422 -11.72 18.33 -15.83
CA PHE A 422 -10.83 18.02 -16.96
C PHE A 422 -11.43 17.01 -17.94
N MET A 423 -12.41 16.21 -17.49
CA MET A 423 -12.99 15.14 -18.29
C MET A 423 -14.43 14.87 -17.91
N SER A 424 -15.12 14.02 -18.69
CA SER A 424 -16.48 13.60 -18.33
C SER A 424 -16.49 12.80 -17.02
N PRO A 425 -17.60 12.82 -16.26
CA PRO A 425 -17.70 12.07 -14.99
C PRO A 425 -17.41 10.58 -15.16
N LEU A 426 -17.90 9.93 -16.21
CA LEU A 426 -17.61 8.51 -16.47
C LEU A 426 -16.14 8.26 -16.83
N ALA A 427 -15.48 9.21 -17.52
CA ALA A 427 -14.04 9.12 -17.75
C ALA A 427 -13.25 9.23 -16.44
N ALA A 428 -13.63 10.12 -15.54
CA ALA A 428 -13.02 10.24 -14.21
C ALA A 428 -13.23 8.96 -13.37
N LEU A 429 -14.44 8.38 -13.37
CA LEU A 429 -14.70 7.11 -12.72
C LEU A 429 -13.86 5.97 -13.32
N HIS A 430 -13.69 5.94 -14.64
CA HIS A 430 -12.81 4.95 -15.29
C HIS A 430 -11.36 5.02 -14.73
N ARG A 431 -10.83 6.24 -14.47
CA ARG A 431 -9.48 6.41 -13.91
C ARG A 431 -9.34 5.88 -12.48
N ALA A 432 -10.43 5.88 -11.71
CA ALA A 432 -10.48 5.33 -10.35
C ALA A 432 -11.08 3.91 -10.28
N THR A 433 -11.32 3.26 -11.42
CA THR A 433 -11.87 1.88 -11.49
C THR A 433 -11.08 1.07 -12.51
N GLY A 434 -11.53 0.95 -13.75
CA GLY A 434 -10.94 0.06 -14.77
C GLY A 434 -9.47 0.34 -15.04
N ALA A 435 -9.09 1.60 -15.28
CA ALA A 435 -7.68 1.98 -15.49
C ALA A 435 -6.82 1.72 -14.25
N ALA A 436 -7.35 2.04 -13.05
CA ALA A 436 -6.64 1.75 -11.81
C ALA A 436 -6.47 0.24 -11.59
N GLY A 437 -7.51 -0.56 -11.87
CA GLY A 437 -7.42 -2.01 -11.82
C GLY A 437 -6.38 -2.58 -12.79
N GLU A 438 -6.25 -2.00 -13.99
CA GLU A 438 -5.24 -2.38 -14.97
C GLU A 438 -3.83 -2.05 -14.49
N LEU A 439 -3.60 -0.87 -13.88
CA LEU A 439 -2.32 -0.52 -13.27
C LEU A 439 -1.91 -1.55 -12.20
N LEU A 440 -2.84 -2.01 -11.36
CA LEU A 440 -2.54 -2.99 -10.33
C LEU A 440 -2.07 -4.34 -10.89
N THR A 441 -2.39 -4.67 -12.15
CA THR A 441 -1.90 -5.89 -12.80
C THR A 441 -0.39 -5.92 -12.99
N LEU A 442 0.28 -4.76 -12.96
CA LEU A 442 1.75 -4.67 -12.98
C LEU A 442 2.41 -5.42 -11.82
N SER A 443 1.69 -5.65 -10.72
CA SER A 443 2.18 -6.47 -9.60
C SER A 443 2.42 -7.93 -9.97
N GLY A 444 1.90 -8.40 -11.11
CA GLY A 444 2.16 -9.73 -11.65
C GLY A 444 1.98 -10.84 -10.62
N GLY A 445 2.98 -11.70 -10.47
CA GLY A 445 2.97 -12.78 -9.48
C GLY A 445 3.02 -12.33 -8.02
N ARG A 446 3.17 -11.04 -7.75
CA ARG A 446 3.16 -10.43 -6.41
C ARG A 446 1.83 -9.77 -6.07
N ALA A 447 0.85 -9.81 -6.97
CA ALA A 447 -0.50 -9.34 -6.68
C ALA A 447 -1.07 -10.14 -5.49
N PRO A 448 -1.51 -9.46 -4.40
CA PRO A 448 -1.95 -10.17 -3.20
C PRO A 448 -3.36 -10.78 -3.34
N TYR A 449 -4.08 -10.41 -4.40
CA TYR A 449 -5.45 -10.84 -4.65
C TYR A 449 -5.58 -11.44 -6.05
N ASP A 450 -6.13 -12.65 -6.12
CA ASP A 450 -6.42 -13.30 -7.38
C ASP A 450 -7.77 -12.81 -7.93
N GLY A 451 -7.77 -12.21 -9.10
CA GLY A 451 -8.96 -11.74 -9.81
C GLY A 451 -8.86 -10.29 -10.27
N ARG A 452 -9.69 -9.97 -11.24
CA ARG A 452 -9.78 -8.62 -11.81
C ARG A 452 -10.45 -7.67 -10.83
N LEU A 453 -9.91 -6.45 -10.72
CA LEU A 453 -10.42 -5.35 -9.90
C LEU A 453 -10.82 -4.15 -10.76
N GLY A 454 -11.68 -3.29 -10.24
CA GLY A 454 -12.11 -2.06 -10.91
C GLY A 454 -13.06 -2.28 -12.11
N VAL A 455 -13.57 -3.49 -12.28
CA VAL A 455 -14.49 -3.81 -13.38
C VAL A 455 -15.65 -4.69 -12.90
N ILE A 456 -16.83 -4.51 -13.50
CA ILE A 456 -17.98 -5.41 -13.33
C ILE A 456 -18.09 -6.26 -14.59
N ALA A 457 -17.49 -7.45 -14.53
CA ALA A 457 -17.45 -8.43 -15.61
C ALA A 457 -17.38 -9.84 -15.03
N GLU A 458 -17.79 -10.83 -15.78
CA GLU A 458 -17.72 -12.25 -15.36
C GLU A 458 -16.29 -12.63 -14.92
N GLY A 459 -16.20 -13.33 -13.80
CA GLY A 459 -14.95 -13.74 -13.15
C GLY A 459 -14.24 -12.66 -12.34
N ALA A 460 -14.64 -11.38 -12.42
CA ALA A 460 -14.07 -10.31 -11.61
C ALA A 460 -14.45 -10.46 -10.13
N LEU A 461 -13.63 -9.89 -9.25
CA LEU A 461 -13.97 -9.80 -7.83
C LEU A 461 -15.23 -8.94 -7.64
N ALA A 462 -16.14 -9.38 -6.79
CA ALA A 462 -17.39 -8.66 -6.52
C ALA A 462 -17.15 -7.49 -5.55
N ASP A 463 -16.40 -6.50 -6.03
CA ASP A 463 -16.15 -5.22 -5.38
C ASP A 463 -16.96 -4.17 -6.14
N LEU A 464 -18.06 -3.70 -5.55
CA LEU A 464 -19.01 -2.80 -6.24
C LEU A 464 -19.73 -1.87 -5.26
N LEU A 465 -20.26 -0.77 -5.80
CA LEU A 465 -21.02 0.25 -5.11
C LEU A 465 -22.36 0.46 -5.79
N VAL A 466 -23.44 0.67 -5.00
CA VAL A 466 -24.69 1.23 -5.49
C VAL A 466 -24.74 2.68 -5.02
N ILE A 467 -24.86 3.61 -5.95
CA ILE A 467 -24.80 5.04 -5.67
C ILE A 467 -26.16 5.73 -5.85
N ASP A 468 -26.43 6.68 -4.98
CA ASP A 468 -27.61 7.58 -5.08
C ASP A 468 -27.14 8.90 -5.72
N GLY A 469 -27.21 8.96 -7.04
CA GLY A 469 -26.75 10.08 -7.85
C GLY A 469 -26.66 9.67 -9.33
N ASP A 470 -26.58 10.67 -10.19
CA ASP A 470 -26.41 10.47 -11.63
C ASP A 470 -24.91 10.54 -11.98
N ALA A 471 -24.31 9.38 -12.22
CA ALA A 471 -22.88 9.26 -12.55
C ALA A 471 -22.52 9.88 -13.92
N GLU A 472 -23.48 10.13 -14.80
CA GLU A 472 -23.26 10.85 -16.08
C GLU A 472 -23.29 12.35 -15.89
N ALA A 473 -24.12 12.85 -14.96
CA ALA A 473 -24.27 14.28 -14.71
C ALA A 473 -23.12 14.86 -13.87
N GLY A 474 -22.54 14.08 -12.94
CA GLY A 474 -21.49 14.57 -12.08
C GLY A 474 -20.97 13.55 -11.07
N LEU A 475 -20.01 13.99 -10.24
CA LEU A 475 -19.40 13.18 -9.18
C LEU A 475 -19.64 13.75 -7.76
N ASP A 476 -20.50 14.74 -7.62
CA ASP A 476 -20.75 15.45 -6.34
C ASP A 476 -21.31 14.50 -5.26
N TRP A 477 -21.95 13.40 -5.65
CA TRP A 477 -22.41 12.35 -4.76
C TRP A 477 -21.25 11.72 -3.93
N LEU A 478 -19.99 11.83 -4.38
CA LEU A 478 -18.80 11.37 -3.63
C LEU A 478 -18.49 12.27 -2.40
N ALA A 479 -19.05 13.47 -2.33
CA ALA A 479 -18.83 14.36 -1.20
C ALA A 479 -19.52 13.89 0.09
N ASP A 480 -20.57 13.08 -0.04
CA ASP A 480 -21.31 12.52 1.08
C ASP A 480 -21.41 11.00 0.97
N THR A 481 -20.84 10.32 1.95
CA THR A 481 -20.84 8.85 2.01
C THR A 481 -22.25 8.25 2.11
N ASP A 482 -23.27 9.00 2.50
CA ASP A 482 -24.66 8.54 2.55
C ASP A 482 -25.24 8.27 1.16
N ASN A 483 -24.67 8.88 0.11
CA ASN A 483 -24.99 8.57 -1.28
C ASN A 483 -24.46 7.19 -1.74
N LEU A 484 -23.57 6.57 -1.00
CA LEU A 484 -23.15 5.18 -1.21
C LEU A 484 -24.15 4.25 -0.49
N ARG A 485 -25.19 3.82 -1.21
CA ARG A 485 -26.30 3.04 -0.63
C ARG A 485 -25.90 1.61 -0.33
N LEU A 486 -25.02 1.02 -1.13
CA LEU A 486 -24.44 -0.29 -0.89
C LEU A 486 -22.93 -0.23 -1.17
N ILE A 487 -22.15 -0.85 -0.28
CA ILE A 487 -20.70 -1.07 -0.44
C ILE A 487 -20.45 -2.56 -0.30
N MET A 488 -19.98 -3.18 -1.36
CA MET A 488 -19.64 -4.60 -1.40
C MET A 488 -18.16 -4.78 -1.74
N LYS A 489 -17.48 -5.67 -1.00
CA LYS A 489 -16.09 -6.09 -1.26
C LYS A 489 -15.98 -7.60 -1.15
N GLY A 490 -15.56 -8.26 -2.24
CA GLY A 490 -15.48 -9.73 -2.29
C GLY A 490 -16.82 -10.41 -2.05
N GLY A 491 -17.93 -9.85 -2.53
CA GLY A 491 -19.28 -10.35 -2.31
C GLY A 491 -19.85 -10.13 -0.91
N ARG A 492 -19.05 -9.57 0.02
CA ARG A 492 -19.52 -9.23 1.37
C ARG A 492 -19.97 -7.76 1.41
N MET A 493 -21.17 -7.53 1.94
CA MET A 493 -21.72 -6.19 2.17
C MET A 493 -21.11 -5.56 3.43
N PHE A 494 -20.58 -4.35 3.28
CA PHE A 494 -20.04 -3.51 4.37
C PHE A 494 -20.96 -2.32 4.68
N LYS A 495 -21.83 -1.99 3.75
CA LYS A 495 -22.94 -1.05 3.91
C LYS A 495 -24.10 -1.55 3.05
N ASN A 496 -25.32 -1.48 3.57
CA ASN A 496 -26.55 -1.65 2.82
C ASN A 496 -27.64 -0.77 3.46
N SER A 497 -28.05 0.24 2.71
CA SER A 497 -29.10 1.19 3.07
C SER A 497 -30.08 1.42 1.88
N LEU A 498 -30.23 0.38 1.04
CA LEU A 498 -31.18 0.31 -0.05
C LEU A 498 -32.61 0.17 0.45
#